data_929cbd633dd04af75902e009ef4ca434
#
_entry.id   929cbd633dd04af75902e009ef4ca434
#
_cell.length_a   1.000
_cell.length_b   1.000
_cell.length_c   1.000
_cell.angle_alpha   90.00
_cell.angle_beta   90.00
_cell.angle_gamma   90.00
#
_symmetry.space_group_name_H-M   'P 1'
#
loop_
_entity.id
_entity.type
_entity.pdbx_description
1 polymer ?
#
loop_
_entity_poly.entity_id
_entity_poly.type
_entity_poly.pdbx_seq_one_letter_code
_entity_poly.pdbx_strand_id
1 'polypeptide(L)'
;TQQKLFNKNLENLSNVFLKEKLLKIKKSKFEFILGKDSLDINLKNKSDNTFLYENVIEELNSMLNIYNDKYLLYPVLYFYGFGNGILFKALTQNKHLKHIVVFEKDLEILWMMFHVLDFSKELKSGILMVLDIDFLTMEFFSNFCSSKPFFDFSRIYFLELTSNYYERYQEDILKINKNLAENFKNAIISHGNDPLDALQGIEQFVYNLPQMITHPTYKELLNKRKDLSKTAIIVSTGPSLTKQLPLLKKYQNKATIFCADSSYPILAKHNIKPDYVCMLERTELTAEFFNHDFGD
;
A
#
# COMPACT_ATOMS: atom_id res chain seq x y z
N THR A 1 -28.20 29.30 -6.54
CA THR A 1 -27.25 30.29 -6.04
C THR A 1 -25.94 29.59 -5.67
N GLN A 2 -24.81 30.28 -5.78
CA GLN A 2 -23.48 29.75 -5.43
C GLN A 2 -23.43 29.17 -4.02
N GLN A 3 -24.08 29.82 -3.04
CA GLN A 3 -24.14 29.30 -1.66
C GLN A 3 -24.89 27.97 -1.54
N LYS A 4 -25.93 27.72 -2.33
CA LYS A 4 -26.62 26.42 -2.34
C LYS A 4 -25.72 25.33 -2.87
N LEU A 5 -24.93 25.64 -3.88
CA LEU A 5 -23.97 24.69 -4.46
C LEU A 5 -22.85 24.36 -3.48
N PHE A 6 -22.27 25.37 -2.83
CA PHE A 6 -21.29 25.18 -1.77
C PHE A 6 -21.83 24.26 -0.66
N ASN A 7 -23.02 24.56 -0.14
CA ASN A 7 -23.64 23.74 0.92
C ASN A 7 -23.86 22.30 0.45
N LYS A 8 -24.32 22.11 -0.80
CA LYS A 8 -24.51 20.76 -1.38
C LYS A 8 -23.22 19.98 -1.47
N ASN A 9 -22.11 20.60 -1.86
CA ASN A 9 -20.79 19.98 -1.87
C ASN A 9 -20.33 19.60 -0.46
N LEU A 10 -20.49 20.53 0.51
CA LEU A 10 -20.14 20.29 1.91
C LEU A 10 -20.95 19.17 2.56
N GLU A 11 -22.24 19.05 2.26
CA GLU A 11 -23.09 17.97 2.79
C GLU A 11 -22.58 16.57 2.38
N ASN A 12 -21.97 16.50 1.20
CA ASN A 12 -21.44 15.24 0.65
C ASN A 12 -19.94 15.04 0.91
N LEU A 13 -19.28 15.96 1.59
CA LEU A 13 -17.88 15.83 2.00
C LEU A 13 -17.80 14.97 3.27
N SER A 14 -17.11 13.82 3.19
CA SER A 14 -17.00 12.89 4.31
C SER A 14 -16.05 13.36 5.42
N ASN A 15 -15.04 14.19 5.08
CA ASN A 15 -14.05 14.69 6.03
C ASN A 15 -14.63 15.88 6.84
N VAL A 16 -14.99 15.59 8.10
CA VAL A 16 -15.61 16.58 9.00
C VAL A 16 -14.67 17.76 9.30
N PHE A 17 -13.37 17.49 9.51
CA PHE A 17 -12.39 18.56 9.81
C PHE A 17 -12.19 19.49 8.61
N LEU A 18 -12.09 18.95 7.40
CA LEU A 18 -12.01 19.74 6.19
C LEU A 18 -13.28 20.58 6.00
N LYS A 19 -14.45 19.99 6.25
CA LYS A 19 -15.74 20.71 6.22
C LYS A 19 -15.76 21.90 7.17
N GLU A 20 -15.32 21.72 8.41
CA GLU A 20 -15.25 22.81 9.41
C GLU A 20 -14.28 23.92 8.99
N LYS A 21 -13.12 23.57 8.40
CA LYS A 21 -12.17 24.56 7.88
C LYS A 21 -12.78 25.36 6.73
N LEU A 22 -13.44 24.70 5.78
CA LEU A 22 -14.08 25.37 4.64
C LEU A 22 -15.19 26.34 5.09
N LEU A 23 -15.97 25.98 6.12
CA LEU A 23 -17.01 26.86 6.69
C LEU A 23 -16.45 28.11 7.36
N LYS A 24 -15.20 28.10 7.82
CA LYS A 24 -14.53 29.23 8.45
C LYS A 24 -13.98 30.23 7.43
N ILE A 25 -13.83 29.85 6.17
CA ILE A 25 -13.32 30.74 5.11
C ILE A 25 -14.42 31.74 4.74
N LYS A 26 -14.13 33.02 4.91
CA LYS A 26 -15.05 34.13 4.57
C LYS A 26 -14.58 34.91 3.36
N LYS A 27 -13.30 34.88 3.06
CA LYS A 27 -12.66 35.63 1.98
C LYS A 27 -11.47 34.85 1.45
N SER A 28 -11.27 34.90 0.13
CA SER A 28 -10.13 34.23 -0.52
C SER A 28 -9.06 35.22 -0.96
N LYS A 29 -7.80 34.78 -0.88
CA LYS A 29 -6.66 35.46 -1.52
C LYS A 29 -6.66 35.30 -3.04
N PHE A 30 -7.48 34.38 -3.57
CA PHE A 30 -7.63 34.17 -5.01
C PHE A 30 -8.78 34.99 -5.58
N GLU A 31 -8.73 35.21 -6.88
CA GLU A 31 -9.81 35.77 -7.68
C GLU A 31 -10.03 34.96 -8.94
N PHE A 32 -11.27 34.89 -9.43
CA PHE A 32 -11.60 34.23 -10.68
C PHE A 32 -11.17 35.05 -11.87
N ILE A 33 -10.51 34.40 -12.81
CA ILE A 33 -10.24 34.90 -14.15
C ILE A 33 -10.98 33.98 -15.12
N LEU A 34 -11.99 34.52 -15.78
CA LEU A 34 -12.84 33.77 -16.71
C LEU A 34 -12.41 34.08 -18.14
N GLY A 35 -12.17 33.04 -18.91
CA GLY A 35 -11.89 33.14 -20.34
C GLY A 35 -13.16 33.18 -21.19
N LYS A 36 -13.00 32.85 -22.47
CA LYS A 36 -14.11 32.86 -23.44
C LYS A 36 -14.97 31.60 -23.38
N ASP A 37 -14.38 30.48 -22.99
CA ASP A 37 -15.07 29.20 -22.82
C ASP A 37 -15.60 29.08 -21.40
N SER A 38 -16.72 28.38 -21.23
CA SER A 38 -17.32 28.09 -19.92
C SER A 38 -16.43 27.24 -19.01
N LEU A 39 -15.49 26.50 -19.58
CA LEU A 39 -14.49 25.69 -18.88
C LEU A 39 -13.17 26.43 -18.67
N ASP A 40 -13.00 27.60 -19.25
CA ASP A 40 -11.81 28.45 -19.09
C ASP A 40 -11.93 29.26 -17.79
N ILE A 41 -11.85 28.53 -16.67
CA ILE A 41 -11.90 29.06 -15.30
C ILE A 41 -10.50 28.99 -14.71
N ASN A 42 -9.83 30.14 -14.58
CA ASN A 42 -8.56 30.26 -13.89
C ASN A 42 -8.70 30.93 -12.53
N LEU A 43 -7.73 30.76 -11.68
CA LEU A 43 -7.60 31.45 -10.41
C LEU A 43 -6.28 32.22 -10.38
N LYS A 44 -6.32 33.46 -9.92
CA LYS A 44 -5.15 34.30 -9.71
C LYS A 44 -4.96 34.56 -8.23
N ASN A 45 -3.78 34.27 -7.71
CA ASN A 45 -3.39 34.61 -6.36
C ASN A 45 -3.07 36.12 -6.29
N LYS A 46 -3.84 36.86 -5.54
CA LYS A 46 -3.69 38.33 -5.39
C LYS A 46 -2.44 38.71 -4.59
N SER A 47 -1.87 37.78 -3.80
CA SER A 47 -0.73 38.10 -2.95
C SER A 47 0.58 38.20 -3.75
N ASP A 48 0.71 37.44 -4.82
CA ASP A 48 1.93 37.35 -5.63
C ASP A 48 1.67 37.49 -7.15
N ASN A 49 0.42 37.72 -7.53
CA ASN A 49 -0.04 37.84 -8.92
C ASN A 49 0.17 36.59 -9.78
N THR A 50 0.37 35.41 -9.18
CA THR A 50 0.53 34.15 -9.92
C THR A 50 -0.82 33.57 -10.32
N PHE A 51 -0.85 32.92 -11.47
CA PHE A 51 -2.02 32.20 -11.97
C PHE A 51 -1.92 30.71 -11.62
N LEU A 52 -3.07 30.07 -11.48
CA LEU A 52 -3.13 28.63 -11.24
C LEU A 52 -2.71 27.83 -12.49
N TYR A 53 -3.04 28.35 -13.67
CA TYR A 53 -2.65 27.82 -14.98
C TYR A 53 -2.12 28.97 -15.84
N GLU A 54 -1.16 28.70 -16.72
CA GLU A 54 -0.75 29.62 -17.76
C GLU A 54 -1.79 29.66 -18.88
N ASN A 55 -2.23 28.47 -19.31
CA ASN A 55 -3.31 28.28 -20.28
C ASN A 55 -4.22 27.12 -19.83
N VAL A 56 -5.37 27.46 -19.25
CA VAL A 56 -6.30 26.48 -18.65
C VAL A 56 -6.68 25.37 -19.64
N ILE A 57 -7.15 25.76 -20.82
CA ILE A 57 -7.70 24.80 -21.78
C ILE A 57 -6.61 23.87 -22.33
N GLU A 58 -5.45 24.42 -22.64
CA GLU A 58 -4.32 23.64 -23.18
C GLU A 58 -3.76 22.67 -22.16
N GLU A 59 -3.52 23.14 -20.92
CA GLU A 59 -2.98 22.31 -19.84
C GLU A 59 -3.95 21.18 -19.46
N LEU A 60 -5.25 21.50 -19.29
CA LEU A 60 -6.25 20.48 -18.96
C LEU A 60 -6.42 19.44 -20.09
N ASN A 61 -6.42 19.86 -21.34
CA ASN A 61 -6.50 18.95 -22.48
C ASN A 61 -5.26 18.06 -22.56
N SER A 62 -4.07 18.63 -22.35
CA SER A 62 -2.82 17.85 -22.33
C SER A 62 -2.85 16.78 -21.26
N MET A 63 -3.21 17.14 -20.02
CA MET A 63 -3.34 16.20 -18.93
C MET A 63 -4.40 15.13 -19.25
N LEU A 64 -5.58 15.52 -19.69
CA LEU A 64 -6.66 14.58 -19.99
C LEU A 64 -6.26 13.58 -21.08
N ASN A 65 -5.54 14.02 -22.10
CA ASN A 65 -5.02 13.13 -23.15
C ASN A 65 -4.03 12.10 -22.58
N ILE A 66 -3.10 12.53 -21.71
CA ILE A 66 -2.16 11.62 -21.05
C ILE A 66 -2.92 10.57 -20.21
N TYR A 67 -3.92 10.98 -19.45
CA TYR A 67 -4.69 10.06 -18.60
C TYR A 67 -5.56 9.10 -19.43
N ASN A 68 -6.11 9.54 -20.52
CA ASN A 68 -6.89 8.68 -21.42
C ASN A 68 -6.01 7.73 -22.24
N ASP A 69 -4.77 8.09 -22.52
CA ASP A 69 -3.85 7.24 -23.29
C ASP A 69 -3.09 6.26 -22.37
N LYS A 70 -2.39 6.77 -21.36
CA LYS A 70 -1.46 5.96 -20.56
C LYS A 70 -2.11 5.36 -19.30
N TYR A 71 -3.05 6.08 -18.69
CA TYR A 71 -3.56 5.76 -17.35
C TYR A 71 -5.04 5.40 -17.32
N LEU A 72 -5.64 5.13 -18.51
CA LEU A 72 -7.07 4.81 -18.62
C LEU A 72 -7.52 3.66 -17.69
N LEU A 73 -6.67 2.66 -17.50
CA LEU A 73 -6.98 1.48 -16.68
C LEU A 73 -6.54 1.62 -15.21
N TYR A 74 -5.96 2.74 -14.82
CA TYR A 74 -5.53 2.97 -13.44
C TYR A 74 -6.75 3.23 -12.55
N PRO A 75 -7.00 2.39 -11.56
CA PRO A 75 -8.21 2.53 -10.74
C PRO A 75 -8.08 3.57 -9.64
N VAL A 76 -6.87 3.99 -9.28
CA VAL A 76 -6.62 5.03 -8.28
C VAL A 76 -5.58 6.01 -8.82
N LEU A 77 -5.91 7.31 -8.76
CA LEU A 77 -5.04 8.40 -9.18
C LEU A 77 -4.79 9.34 -8.00
N TYR A 78 -3.59 9.89 -7.91
CA TYR A 78 -3.17 10.76 -6.82
C TYR A 78 -2.68 12.09 -7.36
N PHE A 79 -3.23 13.18 -6.84
CA PHE A 79 -2.89 14.54 -7.26
C PHE A 79 -2.51 15.41 -6.07
N TYR A 80 -1.56 16.29 -6.28
CA TYR A 80 -1.32 17.42 -5.42
C TYR A 80 -1.91 18.68 -6.07
N GLY A 81 -2.82 19.32 -5.33
CA GLY A 81 -3.60 20.45 -5.78
C GLY A 81 -4.96 20.07 -6.35
N PHE A 82 -5.99 20.84 -5.96
CA PHE A 82 -7.34 20.66 -6.50
C PHE A 82 -7.47 21.30 -7.89
N GLY A 83 -6.65 22.30 -8.16
CA GLY A 83 -6.77 23.07 -9.38
C GLY A 83 -8.13 23.75 -9.50
N ASN A 84 -8.64 23.90 -10.72
CA ASN A 84 -10.01 24.35 -10.93
C ASN A 84 -11.04 23.21 -10.88
N GLY A 85 -10.61 21.98 -10.58
CA GLY A 85 -11.47 20.81 -10.43
C GLY A 85 -12.07 20.24 -11.72
N ILE A 86 -11.91 20.91 -12.85
CA ILE A 86 -12.49 20.48 -14.14
C ILE A 86 -11.86 19.17 -14.60
N LEU A 87 -10.55 19.02 -14.43
CA LEU A 87 -9.85 17.77 -14.73
C LEU A 87 -10.51 16.58 -14.00
N PHE A 88 -10.83 16.73 -12.73
CA PHE A 88 -11.43 15.65 -11.95
C PHE A 88 -12.84 15.32 -12.41
N LYS A 89 -13.63 16.33 -12.82
CA LYS A 89 -14.95 16.12 -13.44
C LYS A 89 -14.84 15.28 -14.72
N ALA A 90 -13.82 15.51 -15.53
CA ALA A 90 -13.57 14.75 -16.76
C ALA A 90 -13.09 13.32 -16.45
N LEU A 91 -12.09 13.18 -15.55
CA LEU A 91 -11.52 11.88 -15.19
C LEU A 91 -12.55 10.95 -14.53
N THR A 92 -13.48 11.47 -13.73
CA THR A 92 -14.53 10.65 -13.09
C THR A 92 -15.55 10.06 -14.07
N GLN A 93 -15.52 10.42 -15.35
CA GLN A 93 -16.30 9.75 -16.40
C GLN A 93 -15.68 8.39 -16.80
N ASN A 94 -14.43 8.12 -16.45
CA ASN A 94 -13.77 6.85 -16.71
C ASN A 94 -14.34 5.76 -15.78
N LYS A 95 -14.93 4.71 -16.39
CA LYS A 95 -15.55 3.58 -15.66
C LYS A 95 -14.56 2.70 -14.89
N HIS A 96 -13.28 2.72 -15.25
CA HIS A 96 -12.24 1.96 -14.56
C HIS A 96 -11.73 2.65 -13.31
N LEU A 97 -11.95 3.97 -13.21
CA LEU A 97 -11.52 4.76 -12.08
C LEU A 97 -12.39 4.47 -10.85
N LYS A 98 -11.74 4.19 -9.72
CA LYS A 98 -12.40 3.99 -8.43
C LYS A 98 -12.25 5.19 -7.51
N HIS A 99 -11.04 5.77 -7.46
CA HIS A 99 -10.75 6.92 -6.61
C HIS A 99 -9.78 7.89 -7.28
N ILE A 100 -10.04 9.17 -7.08
CA ILE A 100 -9.08 10.27 -7.23
C ILE A 100 -8.82 10.80 -5.82
N VAL A 101 -7.56 10.76 -5.40
CA VAL A 101 -7.10 11.29 -4.12
C VAL A 101 -6.37 12.61 -4.37
N VAL A 102 -6.87 13.68 -3.80
CA VAL A 102 -6.35 15.04 -3.98
C VAL A 102 -5.84 15.57 -2.65
N PHE A 103 -4.57 15.94 -2.60
CA PHE A 103 -3.94 16.63 -1.47
C PHE A 103 -3.98 18.14 -1.75
N GLU A 104 -4.66 18.92 -0.92
CA GLU A 104 -4.77 20.35 -1.13
C GLU A 104 -4.24 21.15 0.07
N LYS A 105 -3.37 22.11 -0.21
CA LYS A 105 -2.81 23.06 0.76
C LYS A 105 -3.62 24.33 0.85
N ASP A 106 -3.97 24.89 -0.31
CA ASP A 106 -4.71 26.14 -0.42
C ASP A 106 -6.23 25.89 -0.37
N LEU A 107 -6.76 25.63 0.83
CA LEU A 107 -8.19 25.33 0.99
C LEU A 107 -9.13 26.41 0.43
N GLU A 108 -8.63 27.64 0.22
CA GLU A 108 -9.38 28.71 -0.44
C GLU A 108 -9.67 28.38 -1.90
N ILE A 109 -8.80 27.64 -2.60
CA ILE A 109 -9.04 27.16 -3.96
C ILE A 109 -10.25 26.22 -3.96
N LEU A 110 -10.23 25.22 -3.07
CA LEU A 110 -11.33 24.28 -2.91
C LEU A 110 -12.64 25.00 -2.53
N TRP A 111 -12.55 25.94 -1.59
CA TRP A 111 -13.69 26.77 -1.17
C TRP A 111 -14.31 27.53 -2.34
N MET A 112 -13.49 28.19 -3.17
CA MET A 112 -13.97 28.92 -4.36
C MET A 112 -14.62 27.97 -5.37
N MET A 113 -13.97 26.85 -5.68
CA MET A 113 -14.47 25.92 -6.69
C MET A 113 -15.76 25.21 -6.25
N PHE A 114 -15.95 24.99 -4.95
CA PHE A 114 -17.19 24.43 -4.41
C PHE A 114 -18.40 25.40 -4.54
N HIS A 115 -18.15 26.68 -4.74
CA HIS A 115 -19.21 27.66 -5.07
C HIS A 115 -19.59 27.68 -6.56
N VAL A 116 -18.74 27.10 -7.43
CA VAL A 116 -18.88 27.22 -8.89
C VAL A 116 -19.21 25.87 -9.55
N LEU A 117 -18.62 24.77 -9.07
CA LEU A 117 -18.82 23.44 -9.64
C LEU A 117 -19.48 22.47 -8.65
N ASP A 118 -20.36 21.62 -9.18
CA ASP A 118 -21.06 20.58 -8.42
C ASP A 118 -20.23 19.30 -8.36
N PHE A 119 -19.64 19.01 -7.21
CA PHE A 119 -18.91 17.76 -6.90
C PHE A 119 -19.70 16.82 -6.01
N SER A 120 -20.97 17.11 -5.73
CA SER A 120 -21.75 16.35 -4.75
C SER A 120 -21.85 14.87 -5.06
N LYS A 121 -21.93 14.49 -6.33
CA LYS A 121 -21.99 13.10 -6.75
C LYS A 121 -20.65 12.38 -6.52
N GLU A 122 -19.57 13.02 -6.93
CA GLU A 122 -18.21 12.47 -6.82
C GLU A 122 -17.75 12.34 -5.37
N LEU A 123 -18.10 13.32 -4.53
CA LEU A 123 -17.84 13.30 -3.08
C LEU A 123 -18.68 12.24 -2.38
N LYS A 124 -19.99 12.16 -2.69
CA LYS A 124 -20.90 11.17 -2.10
C LYS A 124 -20.52 9.74 -2.43
N SER A 125 -20.11 9.48 -3.66
CA SER A 125 -19.68 8.15 -4.11
C SER A 125 -18.30 7.76 -3.58
N GLY A 126 -17.52 8.73 -3.06
CA GLY A 126 -16.13 8.54 -2.65
C GLY A 126 -15.15 8.42 -3.81
N ILE A 127 -15.59 8.59 -5.06
CA ILE A 127 -14.66 8.59 -6.22
C ILE A 127 -13.71 9.77 -6.16
N LEU A 128 -14.12 10.92 -5.61
CA LEU A 128 -13.28 12.07 -5.34
C LEU A 128 -13.06 12.19 -3.83
N MET A 129 -11.83 12.04 -3.40
CA MET A 129 -11.39 12.20 -2.02
C MET A 129 -10.45 13.39 -1.93
N VAL A 130 -10.82 14.41 -1.15
CA VAL A 130 -9.99 15.60 -0.95
C VAL A 130 -9.46 15.61 0.48
N LEU A 131 -8.17 15.79 0.61
CA LEU A 131 -7.42 15.73 1.87
C LEU A 131 -6.69 17.06 2.10
N ASP A 132 -6.91 17.61 3.27
CA ASP A 132 -6.14 18.75 3.76
C ASP A 132 -4.78 18.28 4.28
N ILE A 133 -3.71 18.77 3.69
CA ILE A 133 -2.36 18.31 4.01
C ILE A 133 -1.94 18.60 5.45
N ASP A 134 -2.52 19.61 6.10
CA ASP A 134 -2.20 19.95 7.49
C ASP A 134 -2.72 18.91 8.51
N PHE A 135 -3.58 18.00 8.08
CA PHE A 135 -4.14 16.92 8.92
C PHE A 135 -3.55 15.53 8.64
N LEU A 136 -2.57 15.43 7.77
CA LEU A 136 -1.96 14.14 7.41
C LEU A 136 -0.99 13.68 8.52
N THR A 137 -1.47 12.80 9.39
CA THR A 137 -0.65 12.18 10.44
C THR A 137 0.01 10.89 9.94
N MET A 138 1.01 10.38 10.67
CA MET A 138 1.60 9.07 10.38
C MET A 138 0.57 7.93 10.50
N GLU A 139 -0.35 8.04 11.43
CA GLU A 139 -1.47 7.10 11.58
C GLU A 139 -2.39 7.13 10.35
N PHE A 140 -2.69 8.32 9.82
CA PHE A 140 -3.44 8.44 8.57
C PHE A 140 -2.74 7.68 7.43
N PHE A 141 -1.44 7.91 7.20
CA PHE A 141 -0.71 7.24 6.13
C PHE A 141 -0.69 5.72 6.30
N SER A 142 -0.46 5.22 7.51
CA SER A 142 -0.47 3.80 7.80
C SER A 142 -1.83 3.15 7.49
N ASN A 143 -2.92 3.74 7.99
CA ASN A 143 -4.28 3.24 7.79
C ASN A 143 -4.70 3.34 6.33
N PHE A 144 -4.42 4.47 5.67
CA PHE A 144 -4.74 4.72 4.29
C PHE A 144 -4.06 3.72 3.36
N CYS A 145 -2.73 3.56 3.48
CA CYS A 145 -1.95 2.67 2.62
C CYS A 145 -2.24 1.18 2.85
N SER A 146 -2.77 0.81 4.02
CA SER A 146 -3.17 -0.57 4.35
C SER A 146 -4.62 -0.86 3.99
N SER A 147 -5.42 0.14 3.64
CA SER A 147 -6.83 -0.01 3.33
C SER A 147 -7.08 -0.29 1.85
N LYS A 148 -8.14 -1.07 1.56
CA LYS A 148 -8.61 -1.27 0.18
C LYS A 148 -9.43 -0.08 -0.30
N PRO A 149 -9.34 0.29 -1.58
CA PRO A 149 -8.57 -0.35 -2.66
C PRO A 149 -7.12 0.17 -2.79
N PHE A 150 -6.68 1.13 -1.95
CA PHE A 150 -5.37 1.79 -2.08
C PHE A 150 -4.22 0.78 -1.98
N PHE A 151 -4.32 -0.15 -1.04
CA PHE A 151 -3.35 -1.25 -0.90
C PHE A 151 -3.26 -2.12 -2.15
N ASP A 152 -4.40 -2.52 -2.72
CA ASP A 152 -4.46 -3.42 -3.88
C ASP A 152 -3.75 -2.83 -5.12
N PHE A 153 -3.70 -1.49 -5.24
CA PHE A 153 -3.11 -0.75 -6.36
C PHE A 153 -1.86 0.05 -5.98
N SER A 154 -1.26 -0.24 -4.83
CA SER A 154 -0.08 0.46 -4.32
C SER A 154 1.13 0.42 -5.25
N ARG A 155 1.26 -0.62 -6.08
CA ARG A 155 2.40 -0.81 -7.00
C ARG A 155 2.36 0.11 -8.22
N ILE A 156 1.22 0.72 -8.49
CA ILE A 156 1.06 1.69 -9.59
C ILE A 156 0.87 3.12 -9.07
N TYR A 157 1.26 3.36 -7.82
CA TYR A 157 1.20 4.68 -7.20
C TYR A 157 2.17 5.66 -7.88
N PHE A 158 1.66 6.85 -8.16
CA PHE A 158 2.44 8.05 -8.46
C PHE A 158 1.64 9.28 -8.02
N LEU A 159 2.34 10.37 -7.73
CA LEU A 159 1.75 11.66 -7.35
C LEU A 159 2.00 12.68 -8.46
N GLU A 160 0.95 13.25 -9.01
CA GLU A 160 0.99 14.24 -10.08
C GLU A 160 0.56 15.63 -9.59
N LEU A 161 1.09 16.68 -10.17
CA LEU A 161 0.63 18.05 -9.91
C LEU A 161 -0.48 18.43 -10.87
N THR A 162 -1.53 19.10 -10.40
CA THR A 162 -2.62 19.57 -11.28
C THR A 162 -2.23 20.81 -12.10
N SER A 163 -1.21 21.52 -11.67
CA SER A 163 -0.60 22.63 -12.40
C SER A 163 0.75 23.01 -11.81
N ASN A 164 1.56 23.75 -12.57
CA ASN A 164 2.87 24.24 -12.13
C ASN A 164 2.78 25.20 -10.94
N TYR A 165 1.62 25.80 -10.69
CA TYR A 165 1.38 26.63 -9.50
C TYR A 165 1.78 25.91 -8.22
N TYR A 166 1.57 24.61 -8.12
CA TYR A 166 1.80 23.81 -6.90
C TYR A 166 3.28 23.45 -6.68
N GLU A 167 4.19 23.71 -7.62
CA GLU A 167 5.63 23.53 -7.42
C GLU A 167 6.18 24.35 -6.24
N ARG A 168 5.50 25.45 -5.89
CA ARG A 168 5.82 26.25 -4.70
C ARG A 168 5.76 25.50 -3.39
N TYR A 169 5.06 24.35 -3.35
CA TYR A 169 4.90 23.47 -2.21
C TYR A 169 5.80 22.23 -2.28
N GLN A 170 6.96 22.34 -2.92
CA GLN A 170 7.87 21.22 -3.17
C GLN A 170 8.21 20.43 -1.89
N GLU A 171 8.42 21.11 -0.76
CA GLU A 171 8.70 20.42 0.52
C GLU A 171 7.54 19.55 0.98
N ASP A 172 6.30 20.05 0.93
CA ASP A 172 5.11 19.30 1.27
C ASP A 172 4.90 18.12 0.32
N ILE A 173 5.09 18.34 -0.98
CA ILE A 173 4.96 17.31 -2.03
C ILE A 173 5.95 16.16 -1.77
N LEU A 174 7.23 16.49 -1.56
CA LEU A 174 8.27 15.49 -1.28
C LEU A 174 7.98 14.72 0.00
N LYS A 175 7.51 15.40 1.05
CA LYS A 175 7.14 14.77 2.32
C LYS A 175 5.95 13.81 2.17
N ILE A 176 4.89 14.23 1.47
CA ILE A 176 3.71 13.38 1.22
C ILE A 176 4.09 12.18 0.38
N ASN A 177 4.83 12.40 -0.71
CA ASN A 177 5.28 11.32 -1.59
C ASN A 177 6.15 10.30 -0.85
N LYS A 178 7.10 10.75 -0.03
CA LYS A 178 7.93 9.88 0.82
C LYS A 178 7.07 9.07 1.78
N ASN A 179 6.15 9.71 2.51
CA ASN A 179 5.28 9.02 3.47
C ASN A 179 4.40 7.97 2.79
N LEU A 180 3.80 8.28 1.64
CA LEU A 180 2.98 7.32 0.90
C LEU A 180 3.82 6.14 0.42
N ALA A 181 4.98 6.39 -0.21
CA ALA A 181 5.87 5.34 -0.71
C ALA A 181 6.36 4.41 0.42
N GLU A 182 6.79 4.98 1.56
CA GLU A 182 7.25 4.20 2.71
C GLU A 182 6.11 3.39 3.35
N ASN A 183 4.91 3.97 3.51
CA ASN A 183 3.78 3.26 4.10
C ASN A 183 3.21 2.20 3.16
N PHE A 184 3.14 2.42 1.85
CA PHE A 184 2.80 1.37 0.89
C PHE A 184 3.80 0.22 0.93
N LYS A 185 5.12 0.53 0.95
CA LYS A 185 6.17 -0.48 1.11
C LYS A 185 5.96 -1.30 2.38
N ASN A 186 5.73 -0.64 3.52
CA ASN A 186 5.52 -1.31 4.81
C ASN A 186 4.24 -2.17 4.78
N ALA A 187 3.16 -1.67 4.19
CA ALA A 187 1.92 -2.42 4.03
C ALA A 187 2.13 -3.69 3.18
N ILE A 188 2.86 -3.59 2.06
CA ILE A 188 3.17 -4.73 1.20
C ILE A 188 4.00 -5.77 1.97
N ILE A 189 5.04 -5.34 2.68
CA ILE A 189 5.90 -6.24 3.47
C ILE A 189 5.11 -6.93 4.59
N SER A 190 4.17 -6.22 5.23
CA SER A 190 3.38 -6.78 6.33
C SER A 190 2.23 -7.68 5.90
N HIS A 191 1.78 -7.61 4.64
CA HIS A 191 0.62 -8.37 4.15
C HIS A 191 0.96 -9.50 3.20
N GLY A 192 2.22 -9.74 2.91
CA GLY A 192 2.60 -10.83 2.02
C GLY A 192 4.10 -10.89 1.76
N ASN A 193 4.50 -11.95 1.08
CA ASN A 193 5.88 -12.15 0.66
C ASN A 193 6.24 -11.17 -0.47
N ASP A 194 7.51 -10.80 -0.53
CA ASP A 194 8.07 -10.10 -1.69
C ASP A 194 7.78 -10.92 -2.96
N PRO A 195 7.40 -10.29 -4.08
CA PRO A 195 7.23 -10.99 -5.36
C PRO A 195 8.46 -11.77 -5.81
N LEU A 196 9.66 -11.31 -5.48
CA LEU A 196 10.90 -12.04 -5.75
C LEU A 196 10.99 -13.32 -4.93
N ASP A 197 10.59 -13.27 -3.65
CA ASP A 197 10.52 -14.46 -2.80
C ASP A 197 9.47 -15.45 -3.32
N ALA A 198 8.33 -14.99 -3.78
CA ALA A 198 7.32 -15.82 -4.41
C ALA A 198 7.83 -16.48 -5.71
N LEU A 199 8.54 -15.72 -6.55
CA LEU A 199 9.16 -16.23 -7.79
C LEU A 199 10.22 -17.27 -7.47
N GLN A 200 11.10 -17.01 -6.51
CA GLN A 200 12.10 -17.98 -6.02
C GLN A 200 11.43 -19.27 -5.53
N GLY A 201 10.30 -19.15 -4.83
CA GLY A 201 9.55 -20.33 -4.39
C GLY A 201 9.00 -21.17 -5.54
N ILE A 202 8.52 -20.54 -6.62
CA ILE A 202 8.06 -21.23 -7.82
C ILE A 202 9.26 -21.91 -8.53
N GLU A 203 10.37 -21.22 -8.68
CA GLU A 203 11.59 -21.73 -9.30
C GLU A 203 12.12 -22.96 -8.55
N GLN A 204 12.24 -22.87 -7.24
CA GLN A 204 12.67 -24.00 -6.40
C GLN A 204 11.68 -25.18 -6.45
N PHE A 205 10.37 -24.89 -6.48
CA PHE A 205 9.37 -25.95 -6.63
C PHE A 205 9.54 -26.70 -7.94
N VAL A 206 9.70 -25.98 -9.07
CA VAL A 206 9.92 -26.61 -10.39
C VAL A 206 11.22 -27.38 -10.42
N TYR A 207 12.30 -26.82 -9.86
CA TYR A 207 13.62 -27.49 -9.79
C TYR A 207 13.57 -28.79 -8.97
N ASN A 208 12.89 -28.80 -7.84
CA ASN A 208 12.80 -29.95 -6.94
C ASN A 208 11.70 -30.95 -7.34
N LEU A 209 10.84 -30.61 -8.32
CA LEU A 209 9.70 -31.44 -8.72
C LEU A 209 10.09 -32.91 -9.03
N PRO A 210 11.20 -33.23 -9.76
CA PRO A 210 11.61 -34.61 -10.01
C PRO A 210 11.86 -35.41 -8.72
N GLN A 211 12.49 -34.79 -7.73
CA GLN A 211 12.71 -35.42 -6.42
C GLN A 211 11.40 -35.56 -5.65
N MET A 212 10.55 -34.55 -5.66
CA MET A 212 9.25 -34.60 -4.98
C MET A 212 8.35 -35.71 -5.48
N ILE A 213 8.39 -36.04 -6.78
CA ILE A 213 7.60 -37.12 -7.38
C ILE A 213 8.15 -38.51 -7.02
N THR A 214 9.46 -38.62 -6.86
CA THR A 214 10.14 -39.91 -6.61
C THR A 214 10.27 -40.27 -5.13
N HIS A 215 10.08 -39.30 -4.24
CA HIS A 215 10.14 -39.51 -2.79
C HIS A 215 8.74 -39.83 -2.20
N PRO A 216 8.70 -40.51 -1.04
CA PRO A 216 7.45 -40.83 -0.36
C PRO A 216 6.63 -39.57 -0.04
N THR A 217 5.31 -39.68 -0.12
CA THR A 217 4.41 -38.62 0.30
C THR A 217 4.53 -38.35 1.80
N TYR A 218 4.18 -37.13 2.24
CA TYR A 218 4.19 -36.80 3.68
C TYR A 218 3.28 -37.76 4.49
N LYS A 219 2.20 -38.28 3.90
CA LYS A 219 1.30 -39.24 4.54
C LYS A 219 2.01 -40.57 4.80
N GLU A 220 2.82 -41.04 3.87
CA GLU A 220 3.63 -42.24 4.04
C GLU A 220 4.72 -42.04 5.09
N LEU A 221 5.37 -40.87 5.10
CA LEU A 221 6.35 -40.50 6.12
C LEU A 221 5.72 -40.48 7.52
N LEU A 222 4.56 -39.87 7.69
CA LEU A 222 3.85 -39.85 8.97
C LEU A 222 3.42 -41.26 9.39
N ASN A 223 3.00 -42.10 8.47
CA ASN A 223 2.58 -43.47 8.75
C ASN A 223 3.74 -44.36 9.24
N LYS A 224 5.01 -44.09 8.85
CA LYS A 224 6.18 -44.83 9.36
C LYS A 224 6.34 -44.74 10.88
N ARG A 225 5.89 -43.66 11.50
CA ARG A 225 5.98 -43.43 12.95
C ARG A 225 4.63 -43.58 13.65
N LYS A 226 3.56 -43.87 12.92
CA LYS A 226 2.25 -44.11 13.50
C LYS A 226 2.30 -45.28 14.48
N ASP A 227 1.72 -45.10 15.64
CA ASP A 227 1.62 -46.06 16.72
C ASP A 227 2.96 -46.49 17.39
N LEU A 228 4.10 -45.93 16.96
CA LEU A 228 5.39 -46.13 17.62
C LEU A 228 5.55 -45.27 18.88
N SER A 229 4.90 -44.13 18.93
CA SER A 229 4.87 -43.23 20.09
C SER A 229 3.55 -42.49 20.17
N LYS A 230 3.04 -42.37 21.41
CA LYS A 230 1.87 -41.52 21.73
C LYS A 230 2.24 -40.07 22.01
N THR A 231 3.54 -39.77 22.06
CA THR A 231 4.05 -38.43 22.42
C THR A 231 4.90 -37.90 21.29
N ALA A 232 4.65 -36.65 20.92
CA ALA A 232 5.50 -35.88 20.02
C ALA A 232 6.20 -34.76 20.78
N ILE A 233 7.46 -34.51 20.45
CA ILE A 233 8.25 -33.37 21.00
C ILE A 233 8.62 -32.48 19.82
N ILE A 234 8.24 -31.22 19.95
CA ILE A 234 8.60 -30.18 18.97
C ILE A 234 9.81 -29.43 19.52
N VAL A 235 10.88 -29.40 18.75
CA VAL A 235 12.15 -28.76 19.13
C VAL A 235 12.39 -27.54 18.28
N SER A 236 12.59 -26.40 18.95
CA SER A 236 12.91 -25.11 18.34
C SER A 236 14.09 -24.45 19.04
N THR A 237 14.76 -23.50 18.36
CA THR A 237 15.94 -22.76 18.84
C THR A 237 15.57 -21.70 19.87
N GLY A 238 15.18 -22.11 21.07
CA GLY A 238 14.96 -21.20 22.19
C GLY A 238 16.11 -21.27 23.22
N PRO A 239 16.28 -20.26 24.06
CA PRO A 239 17.32 -20.23 25.13
C PRO A 239 17.22 -21.40 26.10
N SER A 240 16.03 -21.99 26.21
CA SER A 240 15.77 -23.16 27.06
C SER A 240 16.27 -24.47 26.48
N LEU A 241 16.50 -24.57 25.15
CA LEU A 241 16.87 -25.79 24.48
C LEU A 241 18.13 -26.43 25.09
N THR A 242 19.18 -25.64 25.33
CA THR A 242 20.44 -26.13 25.92
C THR A 242 20.21 -26.83 27.25
N LYS A 243 19.31 -26.35 28.09
CA LYS A 243 18.96 -26.94 29.38
C LYS A 243 18.15 -28.23 29.24
N GLN A 244 17.42 -28.39 28.12
CA GLN A 244 16.53 -29.51 27.86
C GLN A 244 17.22 -30.64 27.08
N LEU A 245 18.40 -30.44 26.50
CA LEU A 245 19.10 -31.42 25.68
C LEU A 245 19.33 -32.77 26.43
N PRO A 246 19.74 -32.81 27.73
CA PRO A 246 19.90 -34.08 28.44
C PRO A 246 18.57 -34.84 28.59
N LEU A 247 17.48 -34.14 28.81
CA LEU A 247 16.15 -34.71 28.91
C LEU A 247 15.69 -35.22 27.54
N LEU A 248 15.88 -34.44 26.50
CA LEU A 248 15.54 -34.80 25.14
C LEU A 248 16.29 -36.09 24.69
N LYS A 249 17.57 -36.18 25.02
CA LYS A 249 18.37 -37.38 24.75
C LYS A 249 17.82 -38.62 25.45
N LYS A 250 17.34 -38.49 26.68
CA LYS A 250 16.69 -39.56 27.43
C LYS A 250 15.41 -40.09 26.80
N TYR A 251 14.68 -39.20 26.12
CA TYR A 251 13.37 -39.50 25.53
C TYR A 251 13.37 -39.69 24.01
N GLN A 252 14.53 -39.53 23.32
CA GLN A 252 14.63 -39.66 21.85
C GLN A 252 14.07 -40.95 21.28
N ASN A 253 14.13 -42.06 22.00
CA ASN A 253 13.61 -43.37 21.57
C ASN A 253 12.18 -43.65 22.10
N LYS A 254 11.58 -42.73 22.85
CA LYS A 254 10.26 -42.88 23.48
C LYS A 254 9.21 -41.90 22.96
N ALA A 255 9.64 -40.94 22.20
CA ALA A 255 8.80 -39.89 21.61
C ALA A 255 9.20 -39.68 20.15
N THR A 256 8.26 -39.17 19.34
CA THR A 256 8.56 -38.70 17.98
C THR A 256 9.05 -37.29 18.03
N ILE A 257 10.24 -37.02 17.52
CA ILE A 257 10.87 -35.69 17.56
C ILE A 257 10.70 -34.98 16.23
N PHE A 258 9.99 -33.85 16.25
CA PHE A 258 9.93 -32.90 15.16
C PHE A 258 10.89 -31.75 15.46
N CYS A 259 11.78 -31.45 14.55
CA CYS A 259 12.81 -30.42 14.70
C CYS A 259 12.61 -29.30 13.69
N ALA A 260 12.67 -28.05 14.14
CA ALA A 260 12.81 -26.91 13.22
C ALA A 260 14.23 -26.94 12.59
N ASP A 261 14.35 -26.39 11.38
CA ASP A 261 15.58 -26.31 10.59
C ASP A 261 16.81 -25.86 11.40
N SER A 262 16.73 -24.69 12.02
CA SER A 262 17.79 -24.08 12.83
C SER A 262 18.13 -24.85 14.12
N SER A 263 17.25 -25.75 14.56
CA SER A 263 17.49 -26.61 15.72
C SER A 263 18.28 -27.88 15.33
N TYR A 264 18.25 -28.27 14.06
CA TYR A 264 18.87 -29.51 13.58
C TYR A 264 20.38 -29.59 13.87
N PRO A 265 21.22 -28.53 13.56
CA PRO A 265 22.65 -28.60 13.88
C PRO A 265 22.93 -28.71 15.37
N ILE A 266 22.06 -28.14 16.23
CA ILE A 266 22.18 -28.24 17.69
C ILE A 266 21.96 -29.67 18.13
N LEU A 267 20.90 -30.34 17.63
CA LEU A 267 20.60 -31.72 17.94
C LEU A 267 21.69 -32.66 17.42
N ALA A 268 22.17 -32.42 16.19
CA ALA A 268 23.25 -33.17 15.58
C ALA A 268 24.52 -33.15 16.41
N LYS A 269 24.95 -31.96 16.88
CA LYS A 269 26.11 -31.77 17.74
C LYS A 269 26.01 -32.54 19.05
N HIS A 270 24.81 -32.79 19.54
CA HIS A 270 24.56 -33.57 20.78
C HIS A 270 24.18 -35.04 20.55
N ASN A 271 24.31 -35.53 19.32
CA ASN A 271 23.94 -36.89 18.92
C ASN A 271 22.48 -37.23 19.31
N ILE A 272 21.56 -36.30 19.01
CA ILE A 272 20.12 -36.47 19.16
C ILE A 272 19.52 -36.47 17.76
N LYS A 273 19.14 -37.63 17.25
CA LYS A 273 18.57 -37.78 15.90
C LYS A 273 17.08 -37.45 15.95
N PRO A 274 16.60 -36.38 15.27
CA PRO A 274 15.18 -36.14 15.13
C PRO A 274 14.54 -37.11 14.15
N ASP A 275 13.25 -37.37 14.29
CA ASP A 275 12.51 -38.22 13.35
C ASP A 275 12.09 -37.42 12.11
N TYR A 276 11.84 -36.14 12.28
CA TYR A 276 11.44 -35.20 11.22
C TYR A 276 12.11 -33.84 11.40
N VAL A 277 12.59 -33.31 10.29
CA VAL A 277 13.06 -31.90 10.22
C VAL A 277 12.10 -31.14 9.35
N CYS A 278 11.58 -30.01 9.86
CA CYS A 278 10.63 -29.13 9.17
C CYS A 278 11.32 -27.83 8.81
N MET A 279 11.30 -27.45 7.53
CA MET A 279 11.87 -26.23 7.01
C MET A 279 10.82 -25.50 6.18
N LEU A 280 10.74 -24.19 6.34
CA LEU A 280 9.87 -23.31 5.58
C LEU A 280 10.65 -22.31 4.73
N GLU A 281 11.84 -21.92 5.18
CA GLU A 281 12.66 -20.92 4.53
C GLU A 281 13.28 -21.43 3.22
N ARG A 282 13.51 -20.51 2.28
CA ARG A 282 13.98 -20.79 0.92
C ARG A 282 15.35 -20.21 0.63
N THR A 283 15.99 -19.61 1.63
CA THR A 283 17.27 -18.95 1.44
C THR A 283 18.41 -19.95 1.44
N GLU A 284 19.48 -19.66 0.69
CA GLU A 284 20.68 -20.49 0.63
C GLU A 284 21.29 -20.72 2.02
N LEU A 285 21.20 -19.71 2.90
CA LEU A 285 21.67 -19.81 4.28
C LEU A 285 21.04 -20.97 5.07
N THR A 286 19.78 -21.30 4.79
CA THR A 286 19.10 -22.42 5.46
C THR A 286 19.64 -23.79 5.04
N ALA A 287 20.26 -23.92 3.88
CA ALA A 287 20.91 -25.13 3.46
C ALA A 287 22.12 -25.52 4.37
N GLU A 288 22.77 -24.49 4.95
CA GLU A 288 23.90 -24.70 5.87
C GLU A 288 23.51 -25.47 7.14
N PHE A 289 22.23 -25.41 7.56
CA PHE A 289 21.77 -26.21 8.70
C PHE A 289 21.84 -27.72 8.48
N PHE A 290 21.90 -28.17 7.22
CA PHE A 290 21.95 -29.56 6.84
C PHE A 290 23.35 -30.06 6.53
N ASN A 291 24.40 -29.28 6.77
CA ASN A 291 25.80 -29.68 6.62
C ASN A 291 26.28 -30.70 7.68
N HIS A 292 25.39 -31.11 8.57
CA HIS A 292 25.66 -32.17 9.57
C HIS A 292 25.05 -33.48 9.10
N ASP A 293 25.88 -34.49 9.06
CA ASP A 293 25.51 -35.84 8.66
C ASP A 293 25.41 -36.72 9.90
N PHE A 294 24.35 -37.53 9.99
CA PHE A 294 24.21 -38.59 10.99
C PHE A 294 24.72 -39.95 10.47
N GLY A 295 25.28 -39.99 9.26
CA GLY A 295 25.87 -41.17 8.65
C GLY A 295 24.83 -42.12 8.04
N ASP A 296 23.68 -41.64 7.64
CA ASP A 296 22.59 -42.42 7.02
C ASP A 296 22.41 -42.08 5.56
#